data_02fe7ec11469d3244ef685a6fa617ec0
#
_entry.id   02fe7ec11469d3244ef685a6fa617ec0
#
_cell.length_a   1.000
_cell.length_b   1.000
_cell.length_c   1.000
_cell.angle_alpha   90.00
_cell.angle_beta   90.00
_cell.angle_gamma   90.00
#
_symmetry.space_group_name_H-M   'P 1'
#
loop_
_entity.id
_entity.type
_entity.pdbx_description
1 polymer ?
#
loop_
_entity_poly.entity_id
_entity_poly.type
_entity_poly.pdbx_seq_one_letter_code
_entity_poly.pdbx_strand_id
1 'polypeptide(L)'
;MERYEMPEQERAIIERLRFPFAVYQFIDKRVVTLALSDGFCEKFGFSSREEAIYVMDNDMYRDTYPEDVVRVAEEGIRFATEGGVYDVIYRTKAADGKRYIVLHAHGEHVTIEKEGIRLAHIWYMDEGGCDEENLSREITVEHVLANTLREENAIRISRYDHLTGLPNLTYFLELFDAGKISMQNKGYTPAMMYLDLNGMKYYNHRKGFAEGDRMLQTFARLLKQTFGNENCCHIGADRFAVYSREEELEKVLKSFFAEAEKVNGRDSLPVRVGVYPYSIGKVSAGTAYDRAKVACDAIPATDISVCNFYDRKLSEYETKRRYIKANIDRAISENWIKVYYQPIVRALNSKVCDEEALARWIDPEKGFLSPADFIPHLEETGLIYKLDLYVLEQTLKKMKDMKERGLDVVSHSINLSRSDFYACDIVEEIRKRVDDSDFGRDMISIEITESIIGGEFEFMKKQIERFRELGFPVWMDDFGSGYSSLNVLHSIPFDLIKFDMSFLRRLDEGENGKIILTQLMKMATNL
;
A
#
# COMPACT_ATOMS: atom_id res chain seq x y z
N MET A 1 40.09 -11.82 -12.66
CA MET A 1 40.49 -10.39 -12.70
C MET A 1 41.97 -10.28 -12.71
N GLU A 2 42.56 -9.37 -13.52
CA GLU A 2 44.00 -9.14 -13.49
C GLU A 2 44.39 -8.35 -12.23
N ARG A 3 45.64 -8.56 -11.79
CA ARG A 3 46.22 -7.85 -10.66
C ARG A 3 46.43 -6.39 -11.07
N TYR A 4 45.92 -5.46 -10.24
CA TYR A 4 46.12 -4.02 -10.47
C TYR A 4 47.58 -3.65 -10.36
N GLU A 5 48.12 -3.01 -11.39
CA GLU A 5 49.47 -2.47 -11.39
C GLU A 5 49.40 -1.01 -10.87
N MET A 6 49.67 -0.86 -9.58
CA MET A 6 49.69 0.45 -8.95
C MET A 6 50.83 1.29 -9.53
N PRO A 7 50.57 2.58 -9.94
CA PRO A 7 51.59 3.49 -10.42
C PRO A 7 52.75 3.64 -9.41
N GLU A 8 53.98 3.60 -9.90
CA GLU A 8 55.18 3.62 -9.05
C GLU A 8 55.23 4.83 -8.09
N GLN A 9 54.73 5.99 -8.53
CA GLN A 9 54.66 7.19 -7.68
C GLN A 9 53.65 7.06 -6.52
N GLU A 10 52.47 6.47 -6.79
CA GLU A 10 51.46 6.24 -5.76
C GLU A 10 51.91 5.19 -4.75
N ARG A 11 52.48 4.10 -5.26
CA ARG A 11 53.07 3.05 -4.45
C ARG A 11 54.18 3.58 -3.53
N ALA A 12 55.09 4.42 -4.04
CA ALA A 12 56.19 5.01 -3.27
C ALA A 12 55.69 5.98 -2.16
N ILE A 13 54.53 6.64 -2.36
CA ILE A 13 53.92 7.46 -1.32
C ILE A 13 53.41 6.59 -0.18
N ILE A 14 52.65 5.54 -0.52
CA ILE A 14 52.05 4.59 0.46
C ILE A 14 53.18 3.91 1.25
N GLU A 15 54.19 3.44 0.59
CA GLU A 15 55.30 2.70 1.18
C GLU A 15 56.10 3.52 2.22
N ARG A 16 56.13 4.86 2.10
CA ARG A 16 56.81 5.78 3.03
C ARG A 16 55.95 6.23 4.22
N LEU A 17 54.73 5.81 4.29
CA LEU A 17 53.87 6.17 5.42
C LEU A 17 54.39 5.56 6.72
N ARG A 18 54.45 6.38 7.78
CA ARG A 18 54.94 5.97 9.10
C ARG A 18 53.89 5.29 9.97
N PHE A 19 52.63 5.36 9.60
CA PHE A 19 51.55 4.64 10.27
C PHE A 19 51.28 3.30 9.54
N PRO A 20 50.84 2.25 10.26
CA PRO A 20 50.60 0.95 9.68
C PRO A 20 49.42 0.98 8.70
N PHE A 21 49.71 0.79 7.42
CA PHE A 21 48.75 0.87 6.33
C PHE A 21 49.05 -0.18 5.25
N ALA A 22 47.98 -0.76 4.72
CA ALA A 22 48.06 -1.77 3.67
C ALA A 22 46.99 -1.51 2.58
N VAL A 23 47.35 -1.84 1.34
CA VAL A 23 46.45 -1.87 0.20
C VAL A 23 46.35 -3.26 -0.35
N TYR A 24 45.12 -3.79 -0.40
CA TYR A 24 44.81 -5.11 -0.89
C TYR A 24 43.87 -5.06 -2.08
N GLN A 25 43.92 -6.11 -2.91
CA GLN A 25 42.96 -6.41 -3.95
C GLN A 25 42.43 -7.81 -3.75
N PHE A 26 41.11 -8.02 -3.97
CA PHE A 26 40.52 -9.35 -3.91
C PHE A 26 40.38 -9.92 -5.32
N ILE A 27 41.15 -10.99 -5.64
CA ILE A 27 41.23 -11.63 -6.96
C ILE A 27 41.04 -13.14 -6.78
N ASP A 28 40.13 -13.73 -7.56
CA ASP A 28 39.93 -15.20 -7.63
C ASP A 28 39.82 -15.86 -6.24
N LYS A 29 39.07 -15.22 -5.34
CA LYS A 29 38.87 -15.63 -3.94
C LYS A 29 40.11 -15.54 -3.04
N ARG A 30 41.10 -14.77 -3.42
CA ARG A 30 42.32 -14.51 -2.62
C ARG A 30 42.54 -13.03 -2.41
N VAL A 31 43.07 -12.69 -1.26
CA VAL A 31 43.57 -11.36 -0.96
C VAL A 31 45.00 -11.27 -1.53
N VAL A 32 45.27 -10.24 -2.30
CA VAL A 32 46.55 -9.95 -2.89
C VAL A 32 47.05 -8.62 -2.37
N THR A 33 48.23 -8.57 -1.81
CA THR A 33 48.85 -7.35 -1.29
C THR A 33 49.45 -6.53 -2.43
N LEU A 34 49.03 -5.27 -2.53
CA LEU A 34 49.52 -4.33 -3.54
C LEU A 34 50.58 -3.39 -2.99
N ALA A 35 50.42 -2.92 -1.77
CA ALA A 35 51.38 -2.05 -1.11
C ALA A 35 51.26 -2.16 0.43
N LEU A 36 52.40 -2.06 1.12
CA LEU A 36 52.51 -2.01 2.57
C LEU A 36 53.36 -0.80 2.97
N SER A 37 52.97 -0.08 4.01
CA SER A 37 53.74 1.06 4.53
C SER A 37 54.94 0.62 5.36
N ASP A 38 55.94 1.54 5.53
CA ASP A 38 57.04 1.33 6.47
C ASP A 38 56.51 1.11 7.90
N GLY A 39 55.48 1.88 8.29
CA GLY A 39 54.82 1.70 9.59
C GLY A 39 54.19 0.33 9.77
N PHE A 40 53.67 -0.32 8.70
CA PHE A 40 53.17 -1.70 8.75
C PHE A 40 54.31 -2.68 9.05
N CYS A 41 55.44 -2.57 8.30
CA CYS A 41 56.57 -3.46 8.50
C CYS A 41 57.17 -3.33 9.91
N GLU A 42 57.32 -2.07 10.40
CA GLU A 42 57.79 -1.79 11.77
C GLU A 42 56.85 -2.38 12.83
N LYS A 43 55.53 -2.20 12.66
CA LYS A 43 54.52 -2.63 13.63
C LYS A 43 54.47 -4.15 13.79
N PHE A 44 54.55 -4.87 12.69
CA PHE A 44 54.49 -6.35 12.68
C PHE A 44 55.86 -7.01 12.72
N GLY A 45 56.98 -6.23 12.81
CA GLY A 45 58.32 -6.76 12.99
C GLY A 45 58.92 -7.46 11.78
N PHE A 46 58.52 -7.10 10.57
CA PHE A 46 59.08 -7.64 9.35
C PHE A 46 60.45 -7.04 9.02
N SER A 47 61.39 -7.91 8.62
CA SER A 47 62.76 -7.51 8.26
C SER A 47 62.82 -6.81 6.90
N SER A 48 61.91 -7.10 6.02
CA SER A 48 61.79 -6.46 4.71
C SER A 48 60.31 -6.42 4.26
N ARG A 49 60.03 -5.50 3.31
CA ARG A 49 58.66 -5.37 2.75
C ARG A 49 58.30 -6.58 1.89
N GLU A 50 59.28 -7.17 1.22
CA GLU A 50 59.10 -8.40 0.42
C GLU A 50 58.66 -9.56 1.32
N GLU A 51 59.28 -9.70 2.50
CA GLU A 51 58.86 -10.68 3.50
C GLU A 51 57.44 -10.44 3.97
N ALA A 52 57.09 -9.20 4.29
CA ALA A 52 55.76 -8.82 4.72
C ALA A 52 54.69 -9.13 3.65
N ILE A 53 54.93 -8.77 2.38
CA ILE A 53 54.04 -9.10 1.26
C ILE A 53 53.90 -10.62 1.11
N TYR A 54 54.97 -11.37 1.17
CA TYR A 54 54.93 -12.82 1.07
C TYR A 54 54.08 -13.45 2.16
N VAL A 55 54.21 -12.99 3.42
CA VAL A 55 53.43 -13.50 4.54
C VAL A 55 51.96 -13.11 4.40
N MET A 56 51.67 -11.87 4.04
CA MET A 56 50.29 -11.41 3.88
C MET A 56 49.56 -12.12 2.74
N ASP A 57 50.27 -12.48 1.66
CA ASP A 57 49.65 -13.18 0.51
C ASP A 57 49.50 -14.71 0.76
N ASN A 58 50.30 -15.33 1.67
CA ASN A 58 50.32 -16.77 1.85
C ASN A 58 49.90 -17.26 3.23
N ASP A 59 50.07 -16.46 4.30
CA ASP A 59 49.78 -16.83 5.69
C ASP A 59 49.42 -15.62 6.54
N MET A 60 48.42 -14.85 6.07
CA MET A 60 47.99 -13.57 6.62
C MET A 60 47.66 -13.62 8.13
N TYR A 61 47.22 -14.79 8.62
CA TYR A 61 46.76 -14.96 10.00
C TYR A 61 47.80 -15.64 10.90
N ARG A 62 49.04 -15.84 10.43
CA ARG A 62 50.13 -16.56 11.14
C ARG A 62 50.34 -16.06 12.57
N ASP A 63 50.31 -14.77 12.76
CA ASP A 63 50.60 -14.12 14.04
C ASP A 63 49.33 -13.71 14.79
N THR A 64 48.14 -13.96 14.23
CA THR A 64 46.85 -13.73 14.88
C THR A 64 46.61 -14.76 16.02
N TYR A 65 46.02 -14.31 17.14
CA TYR A 65 45.68 -15.19 18.23
C TYR A 65 44.71 -16.29 17.74
N PRO A 66 44.93 -17.59 18.06
CA PRO A 66 44.21 -18.70 17.43
C PRO A 66 42.69 -18.62 17.51
N GLU A 67 42.14 -18.12 18.63
CA GLU A 67 40.70 -17.97 18.80
C GLU A 67 40.08 -16.83 17.95
N ASP A 68 40.90 -15.85 17.54
CA ASP A 68 40.44 -14.70 16.76
C ASP A 68 40.50 -14.99 15.24
N VAL A 69 41.27 -16.00 14.78
CA VAL A 69 41.52 -16.28 13.35
C VAL A 69 40.21 -16.45 12.56
N VAL A 70 39.27 -17.26 13.06
CA VAL A 70 38.01 -17.54 12.34
C VAL A 70 37.19 -16.27 12.15
N ARG A 71 37.02 -15.48 13.21
CA ARG A 71 36.26 -14.24 13.19
C ARG A 71 36.87 -13.20 12.27
N VAL A 72 38.20 -13.02 12.33
CA VAL A 72 38.93 -12.07 11.48
C VAL A 72 38.86 -12.47 10.01
N ALA A 73 38.94 -13.76 9.71
CA ALA A 73 38.84 -14.29 8.36
C ALA A 73 37.43 -14.15 7.77
N GLU A 74 36.39 -14.43 8.54
CA GLU A 74 35.00 -14.26 8.11
C GLU A 74 34.66 -12.81 7.80
N GLU A 75 35.05 -11.85 8.66
CA GLU A 75 34.86 -10.44 8.43
C GLU A 75 35.66 -9.95 7.21
N GLY A 76 36.88 -10.44 7.01
CA GLY A 76 37.68 -10.14 5.83
C GLY A 76 37.06 -10.64 4.53
N ILE A 77 36.49 -11.85 4.52
CA ILE A 77 35.76 -12.38 3.37
C ILE A 77 34.50 -11.58 3.10
N ARG A 78 33.72 -11.25 4.14
CA ARG A 78 32.50 -10.43 4.01
C ARG A 78 32.82 -9.08 3.41
N PHE A 79 33.82 -8.39 3.95
CA PHE A 79 34.26 -7.10 3.42
C PHE A 79 34.71 -7.18 1.97
N ALA A 80 35.48 -8.20 1.61
CA ALA A 80 35.97 -8.39 0.24
C ALA A 80 34.86 -8.69 -0.77
N THR A 81 33.80 -9.42 -0.38
CA THR A 81 32.73 -9.88 -1.27
C THR A 81 31.52 -8.97 -1.30
N GLU A 82 31.05 -8.51 -0.13
CA GLU A 82 29.83 -7.73 0.03
C GLU A 82 30.10 -6.21 0.05
N GLY A 83 31.32 -5.80 0.39
CA GLY A 83 31.69 -4.40 0.57
C GLY A 83 31.35 -3.88 1.97
N GLY A 84 31.23 -2.56 2.11
CA GLY A 84 31.02 -1.89 3.39
C GLY A 84 32.32 -1.43 4.01
N VAL A 85 32.39 -1.44 5.35
CA VAL A 85 33.56 -1.06 6.15
C VAL A 85 34.14 -2.30 6.80
N TYR A 86 35.45 -2.47 6.76
CA TYR A 86 36.15 -3.47 7.55
C TYR A 86 36.49 -2.86 8.90
N ASP A 87 36.01 -3.44 9.98
CA ASP A 87 36.20 -2.89 11.32
C ASP A 87 36.31 -4.04 12.32
N VAL A 88 37.56 -4.42 12.63
CA VAL A 88 37.84 -5.62 13.42
C VAL A 88 38.94 -5.37 14.44
N ILE A 89 38.64 -5.67 15.68
CA ILE A 89 39.64 -5.67 16.76
C ILE A 89 40.05 -7.12 17.01
N TYR A 90 41.34 -7.39 17.07
CA TYR A 90 41.88 -8.74 17.25
C TYR A 90 43.26 -8.73 17.91
N ARG A 91 43.65 -9.88 18.47
CA ARG A 91 44.94 -10.07 19.10
C ARG A 91 45.93 -10.58 18.08
N THR A 92 47.11 -9.97 18.02
CA THR A 92 48.21 -10.41 17.18
C THR A 92 49.53 -10.32 17.94
N LYS A 93 50.55 -11.07 17.48
CA LYS A 93 51.87 -10.97 18.10
C LYS A 93 52.49 -9.60 17.87
N ALA A 94 53.11 -9.06 18.92
CA ALA A 94 53.91 -7.86 18.81
C ALA A 94 55.19 -8.14 17.96
N ALA A 95 55.88 -7.09 17.50
CA ALA A 95 57.11 -7.19 16.74
C ALA A 95 58.23 -7.99 17.42
N ASP A 96 58.19 -8.12 18.74
CA ASP A 96 59.12 -8.94 19.51
C ASP A 96 58.83 -10.47 19.46
N GLY A 97 57.68 -10.84 18.90
CA GLY A 97 57.21 -12.24 18.77
C GLY A 97 56.89 -12.93 20.10
N LYS A 98 56.97 -12.24 21.24
CA LYS A 98 56.84 -12.83 22.57
C LYS A 98 55.51 -12.53 23.27
N ARG A 99 54.91 -11.40 23.00
CA ARG A 99 53.65 -10.95 23.59
C ARG A 99 52.60 -10.72 22.54
N TYR A 100 51.34 -10.76 22.95
CA TYR A 100 50.24 -10.35 22.10
C TYR A 100 49.88 -8.90 22.37
N ILE A 101 49.46 -8.21 21.34
CA ILE A 101 48.90 -6.85 21.37
C ILE A 101 47.49 -6.88 20.78
N VAL A 102 46.65 -5.91 21.17
CA VAL A 102 45.33 -5.71 20.58
C VAL A 102 45.45 -4.72 19.46
N LEU A 103 45.02 -5.09 18.27
CA LEU A 103 44.98 -4.27 17.07
C LEU A 103 43.56 -4.03 16.63
N HIS A 104 43.27 -2.81 16.29
CA HIS A 104 42.07 -2.40 15.59
C HIS A 104 42.40 -2.19 14.11
N ALA A 105 41.91 -3.05 13.25
CA ALA A 105 42.03 -2.93 11.82
C ALA A 105 40.75 -2.30 11.25
N HIS A 106 40.89 -1.13 10.65
CA HIS A 106 39.80 -0.44 10.00
C HIS A 106 40.10 -0.29 8.51
N GLY A 107 39.09 -0.48 7.66
CA GLY A 107 39.28 -0.43 6.22
C GLY A 107 38.06 -0.03 5.43
N GLU A 108 38.30 0.57 4.28
CA GLU A 108 37.28 0.95 3.32
C GLU A 108 37.69 0.63 1.89
N HIS A 109 36.69 0.52 1.00
CA HIS A 109 36.95 0.30 -0.42
C HIS A 109 37.16 1.61 -1.16
N VAL A 110 38.21 1.65 -1.98
CA VAL A 110 38.46 2.70 -2.96
C VAL A 110 38.29 2.11 -4.36
N THR A 111 37.44 2.71 -5.17
CA THR A 111 37.18 2.26 -6.55
C THR A 111 37.99 3.10 -7.53
N ILE A 112 38.78 2.45 -8.36
CA ILE A 112 39.49 3.07 -9.48
C ILE A 112 38.49 3.18 -10.65
N GLU A 113 37.88 4.37 -10.81
CA GLU A 113 36.78 4.58 -11.74
C GLU A 113 37.06 4.21 -13.20
N LYS A 114 38.31 4.41 -13.66
CA LYS A 114 38.70 4.13 -15.06
C LYS A 114 38.75 2.63 -15.39
N GLU A 115 38.98 1.78 -14.40
CA GLU A 115 39.23 0.34 -14.58
C GLU A 115 38.15 -0.52 -13.90
N GLY A 116 37.26 0.10 -13.09
CA GLY A 116 36.23 -0.60 -12.33
C GLY A 116 36.80 -1.52 -11.24
N ILE A 117 38.07 -1.32 -10.86
CA ILE A 117 38.77 -2.14 -9.88
C ILE A 117 38.51 -1.58 -8.48
N ARG A 118 38.20 -2.48 -7.53
CA ARG A 118 37.99 -2.14 -6.13
C ARG A 118 39.21 -2.56 -5.32
N LEU A 119 39.82 -1.61 -4.61
CA LEU A 119 40.93 -1.81 -3.71
C LEU A 119 40.47 -1.66 -2.27
N ALA A 120 41.03 -2.46 -1.36
CA ALA A 120 40.81 -2.34 0.08
C ALA A 120 41.98 -1.56 0.71
N HIS A 121 41.69 -0.42 1.30
CA HIS A 121 42.62 0.39 2.07
C HIS A 121 42.38 0.07 3.55
N ILE A 122 43.42 -0.47 4.24
CA ILE A 122 43.30 -0.91 5.63
C ILE A 122 44.41 -0.26 6.45
N TRP A 123 44.06 0.33 7.57
CA TRP A 123 44.98 0.85 8.56
C TRP A 123 44.81 0.17 9.90
N TYR A 124 45.90 0.08 10.65
CA TYR A 124 45.98 -0.68 11.89
C TYR A 124 46.38 0.22 13.04
N MET A 125 45.55 0.26 14.08
CA MET A 125 45.75 1.06 15.28
C MET A 125 46.08 0.14 16.44
N ASP A 126 47.00 0.59 17.32
CA ASP A 126 47.37 -0.14 18.52
C ASP A 126 46.47 0.28 19.67
N GLU A 127 45.72 -0.67 20.24
CA GLU A 127 44.86 -0.43 21.40
C GLU A 127 45.57 -0.75 22.74
N GLY A 128 46.83 -1.19 22.71
CA GLY A 128 47.66 -1.43 23.88
C GLY A 128 48.24 -2.83 24.02
N GLY A 129 49.09 -3.04 25.01
CA GLY A 129 49.70 -4.36 25.29
C GLY A 129 48.78 -5.23 26.15
N CYS A 130 48.66 -6.52 25.80
CA CYS A 130 47.88 -7.50 26.55
C CYS A 130 48.76 -8.23 27.57
N ASP A 131 48.54 -7.99 28.85
CA ASP A 131 48.95 -8.93 29.95
C ASP A 131 47.75 -9.86 30.24
N GLU A 132 48.01 -11.12 30.69
CA GLU A 132 46.96 -12.12 30.95
C GLU A 132 45.83 -11.66 31.88
N GLU A 133 46.12 -10.77 32.81
CA GLU A 133 45.11 -10.16 33.71
C GLU A 133 44.26 -9.05 33.03
N ASN A 134 44.81 -8.36 32.06
CA ASN A 134 44.10 -7.35 31.23
C ASN A 134 43.25 -8.01 30.14
N LEU A 135 43.66 -9.18 29.66
CA LEU A 135 42.94 -9.93 28.62
C LEU A 135 41.46 -10.12 28.96
N SER A 136 41.18 -10.49 30.26
CA SER A 136 39.81 -10.69 30.74
C SER A 136 39.00 -9.38 30.84
N ARG A 137 39.66 -8.25 31.12
CA ARG A 137 39.00 -6.93 31.20
C ARG A 137 38.73 -6.34 29.82
N GLU A 138 39.66 -6.46 28.90
CA GLU A 138 39.53 -5.96 27.51
C GLU A 138 38.50 -6.76 26.71
N ILE A 139 38.48 -8.10 26.87
CA ILE A 139 37.41 -8.94 26.32
C ILE A 139 36.04 -8.53 26.88
N THR A 140 35.95 -8.10 28.12
CA THR A 140 34.71 -7.61 28.75
C THR A 140 34.28 -6.28 28.15
N VAL A 141 35.22 -5.36 27.85
CA VAL A 141 34.93 -4.05 27.23
C VAL A 141 34.57 -4.24 25.76
N GLU A 142 35.28 -5.10 25.02
CA GLU A 142 34.94 -5.48 23.64
C GLU A 142 33.57 -6.14 23.56
N HIS A 143 33.26 -7.07 24.46
CA HIS A 143 31.93 -7.70 24.53
C HIS A 143 30.84 -6.68 24.87
N VAL A 144 31.10 -5.75 25.79
CA VAL A 144 30.17 -4.67 26.12
C VAL A 144 29.99 -3.73 24.94
N LEU A 145 31.08 -3.31 24.28
CA LEU A 145 31.01 -2.43 23.10
C LEU A 145 30.35 -3.12 21.91
N ALA A 146 30.73 -4.37 21.60
CA ALA A 146 30.11 -5.16 20.54
C ALA A 146 28.64 -5.46 20.83
N ASN A 147 28.28 -5.74 22.08
CA ASN A 147 26.90 -5.92 22.48
C ASN A 147 26.13 -4.59 22.43
N THR A 148 26.73 -3.47 22.86
CA THR A 148 26.11 -2.15 22.78
C THR A 148 25.88 -1.76 21.31
N LEU A 149 26.86 -1.97 20.41
CA LEU A 149 26.70 -1.74 18.97
C LEU A 149 25.70 -2.70 18.32
N ARG A 150 25.67 -3.97 18.75
CA ARG A 150 24.62 -4.92 18.32
C ARG A 150 23.25 -4.51 18.83
N GLU A 151 23.15 -4.06 20.07
CA GLU A 151 21.91 -3.55 20.65
C GLU A 151 21.47 -2.25 19.98
N GLU A 152 22.37 -1.31 19.71
CA GLU A 152 22.07 -0.09 18.94
C GLU A 152 21.64 -0.40 17.52
N ASN A 153 22.32 -1.31 16.82
CA ASN A 153 21.91 -1.76 15.48
C ASN A 153 20.61 -2.55 15.52
N ALA A 154 20.41 -3.43 16.50
CA ALA A 154 19.15 -4.14 16.69
C ALA A 154 17.99 -3.18 16.99
N ILE A 155 18.21 -2.18 17.85
CA ILE A 155 17.26 -1.10 18.14
C ILE A 155 16.98 -0.28 16.88
N ARG A 156 18.00 0.08 16.11
CA ARG A 156 17.85 0.82 14.86
C ARG A 156 17.07 0.03 13.82
N ILE A 157 17.39 -1.25 13.60
CA ILE A 157 16.66 -2.15 12.68
C ILE A 157 15.21 -2.34 13.14
N SER A 158 14.98 -2.42 14.46
CA SER A 158 13.64 -2.59 15.02
C SER A 158 12.78 -1.33 14.96
N ARG A 159 13.38 -0.13 14.85
CA ARG A 159 12.68 1.16 14.95
C ARG A 159 12.57 1.92 13.63
N TYR A 160 13.48 1.71 12.69
CA TYR A 160 13.54 2.48 11.46
C TYR A 160 13.41 1.58 10.22
N ASP A 161 12.79 2.12 9.19
CA ASP A 161 12.69 1.49 7.88
C ASP A 161 14.03 1.57 7.13
N HIS A 162 14.51 0.45 6.63
CA HIS A 162 15.84 0.33 6.00
C HIS A 162 15.95 1.08 4.66
N LEU A 163 14.83 1.20 3.91
CA LEU A 163 14.82 1.86 2.60
C LEU A 163 14.88 3.37 2.74
N THR A 164 14.07 3.93 3.63
CA THR A 164 13.83 5.38 3.73
C THR A 164 14.55 6.04 4.89
N GLY A 165 14.95 5.27 5.90
CA GLY A 165 15.54 5.77 7.15
C GLY A 165 14.56 6.53 8.05
N LEU A 166 13.26 6.50 7.74
CA LEU A 166 12.21 7.01 8.60
C LEU A 166 11.85 6.00 9.70
N PRO A 167 11.29 6.44 10.84
CA PRO A 167 10.65 5.53 11.79
C PRO A 167 9.73 4.52 11.10
N ASN A 168 9.70 3.29 11.59
CA ASN A 168 8.66 2.34 11.21
C ASN A 168 7.35 2.65 11.97
N LEU A 169 6.24 2.01 11.58
CA LEU A 169 4.93 2.32 12.14
C LEU A 169 4.87 2.15 13.66
N THR A 170 5.45 1.08 14.21
CA THR A 170 5.42 0.81 15.66
C THR A 170 6.11 1.92 16.44
N TYR A 171 7.32 2.27 16.06
CA TYR A 171 8.08 3.32 16.72
C TYR A 171 7.45 4.71 16.52
N PHE A 172 6.92 4.99 15.33
CA PHE A 172 6.21 6.23 15.05
C PHE A 172 4.99 6.45 15.95
N LEU A 173 4.20 5.40 16.22
CA LEU A 173 3.06 5.52 17.12
C LEU A 173 3.47 5.83 18.57
N GLU A 174 4.61 5.28 19.04
CA GLU A 174 5.21 5.62 20.33
C GLU A 174 5.67 7.09 20.35
N LEU A 175 6.35 7.55 19.30
CA LEU A 175 6.81 8.94 19.17
C LEU A 175 5.62 9.91 19.16
N PHE A 176 4.55 9.56 18.44
CA PHE A 176 3.34 10.38 18.41
C PHE A 176 2.68 10.46 19.79
N ASP A 177 2.58 9.36 20.54
CA ASP A 177 2.00 9.37 21.87
C ASP A 177 2.77 10.27 22.85
N ALA A 178 4.09 10.34 22.72
CA ALA A 178 4.91 11.28 23.47
C ALA A 178 4.79 12.73 22.93
N GLY A 179 4.85 12.89 21.61
CA GLY A 179 4.85 14.18 20.91
C GLY A 179 3.53 14.95 21.08
N LYS A 180 2.38 14.23 21.04
CA LYS A 180 1.05 14.86 21.23
C LYS A 180 0.91 15.55 22.59
N ILE A 181 1.47 14.96 23.65
CA ILE A 181 1.45 15.56 25.00
C ILE A 181 2.27 16.86 24.99
N SER A 182 3.46 16.82 24.40
CA SER A 182 4.30 18.01 24.26
C SER A 182 3.64 19.14 23.48
N MET A 183 2.93 18.80 22.37
CA MET A 183 2.18 19.77 21.57
C MET A 183 1.05 20.39 22.37
N GLN A 184 0.23 19.57 23.06
CA GLN A 184 -0.87 20.03 23.88
C GLN A 184 -0.42 20.94 25.02
N ASN A 185 0.70 20.62 25.68
CA ASN A 185 1.27 21.46 26.74
C ASN A 185 1.73 22.83 26.20
N LYS A 186 2.05 22.94 24.91
CA LYS A 186 2.39 24.19 24.22
C LYS A 186 1.17 24.90 23.65
N GLY A 187 -0.04 24.38 23.85
CA GLY A 187 -1.30 24.97 23.36
C GLY A 187 -1.62 24.64 21.91
N TYR A 188 -0.94 23.66 21.29
CA TYR A 188 -1.24 23.22 19.92
C TYR A 188 -2.10 21.97 19.88
N THR A 189 -2.93 21.84 18.86
CA THR A 189 -3.74 20.66 18.59
C THR A 189 -2.99 19.71 17.65
N PRO A 190 -2.77 18.43 18.02
CA PRO A 190 -2.16 17.46 17.13
C PRO A 190 -3.09 17.07 15.97
N ALA A 191 -2.52 16.73 14.82
CA ALA A 191 -3.20 16.06 13.72
C ALA A 191 -2.36 14.88 13.23
N MET A 192 -3.01 13.73 13.00
CA MET A 192 -2.42 12.55 12.38
C MET A 192 -2.75 12.54 10.91
N MET A 193 -1.78 12.26 10.05
CA MET A 193 -1.95 12.13 8.61
C MET A 193 -1.52 10.76 8.14
N TYR A 194 -2.26 10.22 7.19
CA TYR A 194 -1.89 9.05 6.39
C TYR A 194 -1.74 9.48 4.94
N LEU A 195 -0.61 9.14 4.33
CA LEU A 195 -0.27 9.54 2.97
C LEU A 195 -0.08 8.31 2.09
N ASP A 196 -0.56 8.39 0.86
CA ASP A 196 -0.48 7.35 -0.15
C ASP A 196 -0.04 7.95 -1.49
N LEU A 197 1.02 7.41 -2.10
CA LEU A 197 1.50 7.82 -3.42
C LEU A 197 0.70 7.08 -4.50
N ASN A 198 -0.24 7.78 -5.12
CA ASN A 198 -1.10 7.18 -6.12
C ASN A 198 -0.32 6.84 -7.40
N GLY A 199 -0.49 5.61 -7.92
CA GLY A 199 0.12 5.18 -9.18
C GLY A 199 1.50 4.54 -9.06
N MET A 200 2.03 4.27 -7.87
CA MET A 200 3.35 3.68 -7.65
C MET A 200 3.52 2.32 -8.35
N LYS A 201 2.46 1.50 -8.40
CA LYS A 201 2.47 0.22 -9.12
C LYS A 201 2.74 0.41 -10.62
N TYR A 202 2.07 1.38 -11.25
CA TYR A 202 2.28 1.71 -12.65
C TYR A 202 3.68 2.30 -12.89
N TYR A 203 4.14 3.15 -11.98
CA TYR A 203 5.49 3.72 -12.00
C TYR A 203 6.56 2.62 -12.00
N ASN A 204 6.45 1.66 -11.06
CA ASN A 204 7.37 0.51 -10.96
C ASN A 204 7.36 -0.37 -12.21
N HIS A 205 6.18 -0.60 -12.81
CA HIS A 205 6.07 -1.36 -14.05
C HIS A 205 6.77 -0.65 -15.22
N ARG A 206 6.71 0.67 -15.27
CA ARG A 206 7.28 1.48 -16.36
C ARG A 206 8.79 1.74 -16.18
N LYS A 207 9.25 2.01 -14.96
CA LYS A 207 10.62 2.48 -14.66
C LYS A 207 11.49 1.44 -13.95
N GLY A 208 10.89 0.38 -13.41
CA GLY A 208 11.55 -0.64 -12.62
C GLY A 208 11.57 -0.33 -11.11
N PHE A 209 11.75 -1.38 -10.31
CA PHE A 209 11.72 -1.29 -8.84
C PHE A 209 12.81 -0.39 -8.25
N ALA A 210 14.02 -0.41 -8.83
CA ALA A 210 15.13 0.44 -8.35
C ALA A 210 14.81 1.95 -8.46
N GLU A 211 14.11 2.38 -9.51
CA GLU A 211 13.65 3.77 -9.63
C GLU A 211 12.49 4.06 -8.69
N GLY A 212 11.63 3.07 -8.43
CA GLY A 212 10.60 3.16 -7.40
C GLY A 212 11.18 3.38 -6.02
N ASP A 213 12.21 2.63 -5.64
CA ASP A 213 12.91 2.80 -4.36
C ASP A 213 13.53 4.20 -4.23
N ARG A 214 14.16 4.71 -5.30
CA ARG A 214 14.68 6.08 -5.34
C ARG A 214 13.58 7.13 -5.18
N MET A 215 12.42 6.91 -5.79
CA MET A 215 11.24 7.75 -5.64
C MET A 215 10.79 7.80 -4.18
N LEU A 216 10.64 6.64 -3.53
CA LEU A 216 10.28 6.53 -2.12
C LEU A 216 11.30 7.22 -1.20
N GLN A 217 12.60 7.03 -1.45
CA GLN A 217 13.67 7.70 -0.70
C GLN A 217 13.62 9.22 -0.88
N THR A 218 13.32 9.69 -2.08
CA THR A 218 13.23 11.14 -2.36
C THR A 218 12.01 11.75 -1.71
N PHE A 219 10.87 11.04 -1.75
CA PHE A 219 9.66 11.45 -1.04
C PHE A 219 9.85 11.45 0.48
N ALA A 220 10.51 10.44 1.03
CA ALA A 220 10.86 10.39 2.46
C ALA A 220 11.75 11.57 2.90
N ARG A 221 12.70 11.98 2.04
CA ARG A 221 13.52 13.19 2.30
C ARG A 221 12.67 14.44 2.33
N LEU A 222 11.72 14.59 1.42
CA LEU A 222 10.78 15.70 1.41
C LEU A 222 9.93 15.73 2.68
N LEU A 223 9.38 14.59 3.10
CA LEU A 223 8.63 14.48 4.36
C LEU A 223 9.48 14.90 5.56
N LYS A 224 10.70 14.37 5.64
CA LYS A 224 11.66 14.73 6.70
C LYS A 224 11.98 16.23 6.75
N GLN A 225 12.16 16.86 5.60
CA GLN A 225 12.42 18.31 5.50
C GLN A 225 11.21 19.15 5.92
N THR A 226 10.01 18.69 5.57
CA THR A 226 8.77 19.44 5.85
C THR A 226 8.29 19.27 7.28
N PHE A 227 8.33 18.05 7.82
CA PHE A 227 7.69 17.71 9.09
C PHE A 227 8.68 17.31 10.21
N GLY A 228 9.94 17.01 9.87
CA GLY A 228 10.94 16.45 10.77
C GLY A 228 10.96 14.92 10.76
N ASN A 229 12.14 14.34 10.99
CA ASN A 229 12.34 12.87 10.87
C ASN A 229 11.44 12.06 11.80
N GLU A 230 11.41 12.45 13.08
CA GLU A 230 10.66 11.73 14.14
C GLU A 230 9.13 11.91 14.04
N ASN A 231 8.67 12.84 13.20
CA ASN A 231 7.26 13.11 12.94
C ASN A 231 6.73 12.37 11.71
N CYS A 232 7.59 11.60 11.03
CA CYS A 232 7.26 10.88 9.81
C CYS A 232 7.53 9.39 9.98
N CYS A 233 6.82 8.56 9.20
CA CYS A 233 7.01 7.12 9.18
C CYS A 233 6.81 6.58 7.77
N HIS A 234 7.58 5.54 7.42
CA HIS A 234 7.31 4.69 6.27
C HIS A 234 6.60 3.42 6.73
N ILE A 235 5.39 3.20 6.21
CA ILE A 235 4.55 2.05 6.60
C ILE A 235 4.88 0.82 5.76
N GLY A 236 5.38 1.07 4.55
CA GLY A 236 5.71 0.08 3.53
C GLY A 236 5.01 0.36 2.21
N ALA A 237 5.57 -0.13 1.11
CA ALA A 237 5.18 0.16 -0.26
C ALA A 237 5.18 1.68 -0.53
N ASP A 238 4.05 2.26 -0.87
CA ASP A 238 3.84 3.66 -1.22
C ASP A 238 3.18 4.49 -0.10
N ARG A 239 3.18 3.97 1.16
CA ARG A 239 2.40 4.51 2.26
C ARG A 239 3.26 5.07 3.37
N PHE A 240 2.87 6.25 3.85
CA PHE A 240 3.55 6.99 4.91
C PHE A 240 2.55 7.49 5.95
N ALA A 241 3.04 7.78 7.14
CA ALA A 241 2.28 8.52 8.14
C ALA A 241 3.10 9.70 8.66
N VAL A 242 2.39 10.75 9.04
CA VAL A 242 3.00 11.98 9.56
C VAL A 242 2.10 12.54 10.66
N TYR A 243 2.69 13.18 11.67
CA TYR A 243 1.92 14.01 12.56
C TYR A 243 2.43 15.44 12.59
N SER A 244 1.52 16.39 12.78
CA SER A 244 1.81 17.81 12.77
C SER A 244 0.83 18.59 13.63
N ARG A 245 0.94 19.92 13.65
CA ARG A 245 -0.01 20.82 14.30
C ARG A 245 -1.19 21.06 13.37
N GLU A 246 -2.41 20.95 13.93
CA GLU A 246 -3.64 21.16 13.16
C GLU A 246 -3.75 22.59 12.65
N GLU A 247 -3.34 23.58 13.45
CA GLU A 247 -3.48 25.00 13.16
C GLU A 247 -2.71 25.47 11.92
N GLU A 248 -1.62 24.80 11.58
CA GLU A 248 -0.76 25.15 10.45
C GLU A 248 -0.95 24.23 9.24
N LEU A 249 -1.80 23.21 9.37
CA LEU A 249 -1.83 22.06 8.49
C LEU A 249 -2.19 22.40 7.04
N GLU A 250 -3.20 23.21 6.80
CA GLU A 250 -3.60 23.60 5.44
C GLU A 250 -2.47 24.31 4.68
N LYS A 251 -1.77 25.22 5.37
CA LYS A 251 -0.65 25.95 4.80
C LYS A 251 0.52 25.02 4.48
N VAL A 252 0.84 24.13 5.41
CA VAL A 252 1.95 23.17 5.27
C VAL A 252 1.65 22.17 4.15
N LEU A 253 0.42 21.63 4.09
CA LEU A 253 0.02 20.70 3.03
C LEU A 253 0.05 21.35 1.65
N LYS A 254 -0.40 22.61 1.53
CA LYS A 254 -0.34 23.33 0.25
C LYS A 254 1.09 23.49 -0.24
N SER A 255 2.02 23.86 0.65
CA SER A 255 3.44 23.94 0.32
C SER A 255 4.04 22.57 0.00
N PHE A 256 3.69 21.56 0.79
CA PHE A 256 4.14 20.18 0.61
C PHE A 256 3.71 19.62 -0.75
N PHE A 257 2.45 19.79 -1.17
CA PHE A 257 1.97 19.33 -2.47
C PHE A 257 2.71 20.01 -3.62
N ALA A 258 2.96 21.32 -3.53
CA ALA A 258 3.72 22.05 -4.54
C ALA A 258 5.17 21.55 -4.67
N GLU A 259 5.79 21.10 -3.57
CA GLU A 259 7.12 20.50 -3.62
C GLU A 259 7.07 19.02 -4.06
N ALA A 260 6.04 18.28 -3.65
CA ALA A 260 5.85 16.89 -4.08
C ALA A 260 5.66 16.77 -5.60
N GLU A 261 4.98 17.73 -6.24
CA GLU A 261 4.85 17.80 -7.70
C GLU A 261 6.18 17.99 -8.42
N LYS A 262 7.18 18.55 -7.76
CA LYS A 262 8.53 18.75 -8.32
C LYS A 262 9.43 17.53 -8.13
N VAL A 263 9.07 16.64 -7.22
CA VAL A 263 9.80 15.41 -6.99
C VAL A 263 9.76 14.57 -8.26
N ASN A 264 10.93 14.31 -8.84
CA ASN A 264 11.05 13.54 -10.07
C ASN A 264 10.45 14.20 -11.35
N GLY A 265 10.26 15.50 -11.36
CA GLY A 265 9.84 16.28 -12.52
C GLY A 265 8.47 15.85 -13.07
N ARG A 266 8.41 15.50 -14.38
CA ARG A 266 7.16 15.10 -15.04
C ARG A 266 6.63 13.72 -14.63
N ASP A 267 7.43 12.91 -13.96
CA ASP A 267 7.06 11.57 -13.48
C ASP A 267 6.67 11.60 -11.98
N SER A 268 6.33 12.78 -11.44
CA SER A 268 5.82 12.93 -10.07
C SER A 268 4.51 12.16 -9.88
N LEU A 269 4.33 11.60 -8.70
CA LEU A 269 3.11 10.87 -8.33
C LEU A 269 2.23 11.76 -7.44
N PRO A 270 0.91 11.80 -7.70
CA PRO A 270 -0.01 12.52 -6.84
C PRO A 270 -0.10 11.88 -5.45
N VAL A 271 -0.27 12.71 -4.43
CA VAL A 271 -0.31 12.29 -3.04
C VAL A 271 -1.75 12.41 -2.51
N ARG A 272 -2.33 11.31 -2.04
CA ARG A 272 -3.57 11.32 -1.28
C ARG A 272 -3.24 11.42 0.20
N VAL A 273 -3.87 12.34 0.90
CA VAL A 273 -3.63 12.56 2.33
C VAL A 273 -4.95 12.47 3.09
N GLY A 274 -5.05 11.53 4.00
CA GLY A 274 -6.13 11.49 4.98
C GLY A 274 -5.66 12.11 6.30
N VAL A 275 -6.49 12.92 6.91
CA VAL A 275 -6.16 13.68 8.13
C VAL A 275 -7.13 13.33 9.24
N TYR A 276 -6.63 12.97 10.41
CA TYR A 276 -7.39 12.93 11.65
C TYR A 276 -7.01 14.10 12.56
N PRO A 277 -7.83 15.13 12.68
CA PRO A 277 -7.60 16.24 13.59
C PRO A 277 -8.03 15.89 15.02
N TYR A 278 -7.21 16.18 16.01
CA TYR A 278 -7.55 15.90 17.43
C TYR A 278 -8.58 16.87 18.02
N SER A 279 -8.95 17.92 17.31
CA SER A 279 -10.10 18.79 17.64
C SER A 279 -11.43 18.02 17.64
N ILE A 280 -11.55 16.95 16.82
CA ILE A 280 -12.74 16.09 16.78
C ILE A 280 -12.87 15.21 18.03
N GLY A 281 -11.75 14.80 18.61
CA GLY A 281 -11.74 13.96 19.80
C GLY A 281 -10.36 13.38 20.11
N LYS A 282 -10.09 13.12 21.38
CA LYS A 282 -8.85 12.54 21.87
C LYS A 282 -8.94 11.01 21.80
N VAL A 283 -8.04 10.39 21.04
CA VAL A 283 -7.98 8.93 20.87
C VAL A 283 -6.54 8.43 21.00
N SER A 284 -6.33 7.11 21.01
CA SER A 284 -4.99 6.51 20.95
C SER A 284 -4.31 6.79 19.62
N ALA A 285 -2.99 6.70 19.55
CA ALA A 285 -2.22 6.86 18.34
C ALA A 285 -2.69 5.92 17.21
N GLY A 286 -2.90 4.63 17.53
CA GLY A 286 -3.40 3.65 16.57
C GLY A 286 -4.78 4.00 16.03
N THR A 287 -5.70 4.46 16.89
CA THR A 287 -7.03 4.88 16.45
C THR A 287 -6.97 6.14 15.56
N ALA A 288 -6.09 7.09 15.89
CA ALA A 288 -5.90 8.29 15.06
C ALA A 288 -5.34 7.92 13.67
N TYR A 289 -4.37 7.01 13.65
CA TYR A 289 -3.81 6.45 12.42
C TYR A 289 -4.88 5.76 11.56
N ASP A 290 -5.67 4.86 12.14
CA ASP A 290 -6.75 4.16 11.43
C ASP A 290 -7.77 5.13 10.84
N ARG A 291 -8.14 6.19 11.59
CA ARG A 291 -9.07 7.21 11.14
C ARG A 291 -8.48 8.08 10.03
N ALA A 292 -7.20 8.43 10.12
CA ALA A 292 -6.51 9.14 9.05
C ALA A 292 -6.44 8.27 7.77
N LYS A 293 -6.18 6.97 7.92
CA LYS A 293 -6.23 6.02 6.81
C LYS A 293 -7.62 5.96 6.16
N VAL A 294 -8.68 5.86 6.97
CA VAL A 294 -10.07 5.89 6.47
C VAL A 294 -10.34 7.16 5.65
N ALA A 295 -9.87 8.31 6.13
CA ALA A 295 -10.03 9.56 5.39
C ALA A 295 -9.25 9.57 4.06
N CYS A 296 -8.08 8.93 4.00
CA CYS A 296 -7.31 8.76 2.78
C CYS A 296 -7.99 7.79 1.81
N ASP A 297 -8.46 6.64 2.29
CA ASP A 297 -9.10 5.60 1.49
C ASP A 297 -10.44 6.09 0.89
N ALA A 298 -11.09 7.07 1.50
CA ALA A 298 -12.29 7.73 0.97
C ALA A 298 -12.02 8.68 -0.21
N ILE A 299 -10.75 8.97 -0.51
CA ILE A 299 -10.37 9.76 -1.69
C ILE A 299 -10.34 8.83 -2.91
N PRO A 300 -11.14 9.09 -3.95
CA PRO A 300 -11.08 8.29 -5.18
C PRO A 300 -9.72 8.42 -5.86
N ALA A 301 -9.44 7.53 -6.82
CA ALA A 301 -8.24 7.64 -7.66
C ALA A 301 -8.21 9.02 -8.34
N THR A 302 -7.09 9.71 -8.24
CA THR A 302 -6.94 11.10 -8.70
C THR A 302 -5.54 11.31 -9.29
N ASP A 303 -5.46 12.22 -10.26
CA ASP A 303 -4.20 12.65 -10.88
C ASP A 303 -3.61 13.91 -10.23
N ILE A 304 -4.26 14.42 -9.19
CA ILE A 304 -3.80 15.57 -8.42
C ILE A 304 -3.62 15.21 -6.95
N SER A 305 -2.69 15.88 -6.29
CA SER A 305 -2.50 15.75 -4.85
C SER A 305 -3.66 16.40 -4.08
N VAL A 306 -4.25 15.66 -3.15
CA VAL A 306 -5.46 16.08 -2.42
C VAL A 306 -5.46 15.57 -0.98
N CYS A 307 -6.12 16.30 -0.08
CA CYS A 307 -6.35 15.88 1.29
C CYS A 307 -7.85 15.77 1.61
N ASN A 308 -8.17 14.84 2.51
CA ASN A 308 -9.51 14.66 3.08
C ASN A 308 -9.40 14.55 4.60
N PHE A 309 -10.32 15.20 5.29
CA PHE A 309 -10.35 15.21 6.74
C PHE A 309 -11.37 14.18 7.25
N TYR A 310 -10.95 13.39 8.23
CA TYR A 310 -11.87 12.54 8.96
C TYR A 310 -12.85 13.42 9.76
N ASP A 311 -14.12 13.21 9.53
CA ASP A 311 -15.19 13.92 10.23
C ASP A 311 -16.24 12.93 10.81
N ARG A 312 -17.25 13.47 11.44
CA ARG A 312 -18.33 12.66 12.02
C ARG A 312 -19.11 11.89 10.95
N LYS A 313 -19.34 12.47 9.79
CA LYS A 313 -20.10 11.83 8.69
C LYS A 313 -19.32 10.62 8.15
N LEU A 314 -18.04 10.78 7.93
CA LEU A 314 -17.16 9.68 7.50
C LEU A 314 -17.07 8.58 8.56
N SER A 315 -17.04 8.96 9.85
CA SER A 315 -17.11 8.01 10.96
C SER A 315 -18.39 7.18 10.96
N GLU A 316 -19.52 7.85 10.79
CA GLU A 316 -20.84 7.22 10.72
C GLU A 316 -20.95 6.31 9.49
N TYR A 317 -20.46 6.77 8.33
CA TYR A 317 -20.41 5.99 7.09
C TYR A 317 -19.59 4.70 7.25
N GLU A 318 -18.37 4.78 7.77
CA GLU A 318 -17.51 3.62 7.98
C GLU A 318 -18.03 2.65 9.05
N THR A 319 -18.68 3.18 10.08
CA THR A 319 -19.32 2.35 11.11
C THR A 319 -20.47 1.55 10.50
N LYS A 320 -21.28 2.21 9.67
CA LYS A 320 -22.40 1.60 8.96
C LYS A 320 -21.88 0.53 7.95
N ARG A 321 -20.88 0.88 7.15
CA ARG A 321 -20.25 -0.01 6.19
C ARG A 321 -19.73 -1.30 6.85
N ARG A 322 -19.00 -1.17 7.97
CA ARG A 322 -18.51 -2.33 8.72
C ARG A 322 -19.65 -3.19 9.28
N TYR A 323 -20.68 -2.55 9.80
CA TYR A 323 -21.86 -3.23 10.32
C TYR A 323 -22.57 -4.04 9.23
N ILE A 324 -22.87 -3.43 8.09
CA ILE A 324 -23.54 -4.06 6.94
C ILE A 324 -22.73 -5.25 6.44
N LYS A 325 -21.41 -5.06 6.21
CA LYS A 325 -20.51 -6.11 5.77
C LYS A 325 -20.48 -7.30 6.73
N ALA A 326 -20.46 -7.05 8.03
CA ALA A 326 -20.38 -8.10 9.04
C ALA A 326 -21.69 -8.88 9.22
N ASN A 327 -22.84 -8.27 8.88
CA ASN A 327 -24.14 -8.83 9.20
C ASN A 327 -24.97 -9.30 7.98
N ILE A 328 -24.51 -9.11 6.75
CA ILE A 328 -25.31 -9.49 5.56
C ILE A 328 -25.70 -10.98 5.55
N ASP A 329 -24.78 -11.88 5.84
CA ASP A 329 -25.06 -13.32 5.85
C ASP A 329 -26.04 -13.70 6.95
N ARG A 330 -25.93 -13.06 8.11
CA ARG A 330 -26.86 -13.24 9.21
C ARG A 330 -28.23 -12.66 8.90
N ALA A 331 -28.29 -11.47 8.30
CA ALA A 331 -29.52 -10.81 7.91
C ALA A 331 -30.33 -11.63 6.90
N ILE A 332 -29.64 -12.33 6.00
CA ILE A 332 -30.25 -13.28 5.07
C ILE A 332 -30.77 -14.52 5.83
N SER A 333 -29.93 -15.17 6.61
CA SER A 333 -30.27 -16.43 7.29
C SER A 333 -31.35 -16.26 8.37
N GLU A 334 -31.36 -15.14 9.07
CA GLU A 334 -32.35 -14.84 10.13
C GLU A 334 -33.56 -14.06 9.61
N ASN A 335 -33.70 -13.88 8.28
CA ASN A 335 -34.83 -13.18 7.67
C ASN A 335 -34.99 -11.70 8.10
N TRP A 336 -33.91 -11.00 8.37
CA TRP A 336 -33.95 -9.56 8.63
C TRP A 336 -34.24 -8.76 7.35
N ILE A 337 -33.87 -9.32 6.18
CA ILE A 337 -34.18 -8.75 4.88
C ILE A 337 -35.57 -9.21 4.44
N LYS A 338 -36.44 -8.25 4.22
CA LYS A 338 -37.78 -8.44 3.70
C LYS A 338 -37.85 -7.93 2.27
N VAL A 339 -38.51 -8.66 1.41
CA VAL A 339 -38.77 -8.23 0.03
C VAL A 339 -40.17 -7.62 -0.03
N TYR A 340 -40.24 -6.38 -0.44
CA TYR A 340 -41.48 -5.66 -0.72
C TYR A 340 -41.71 -5.65 -2.22
N TYR A 341 -42.96 -5.59 -2.65
CA TYR A 341 -43.29 -5.65 -4.05
C TYR A 341 -44.08 -4.42 -4.43
N GLN A 342 -43.57 -3.65 -5.39
CA GLN A 342 -44.23 -2.46 -5.91
C GLN A 342 -44.94 -2.82 -7.22
N PRO A 343 -46.30 -2.74 -7.29
CA PRO A 343 -47.02 -3.11 -8.49
C PRO A 343 -46.81 -2.12 -9.62
N ILE A 344 -46.58 -2.63 -10.81
CA ILE A 344 -46.56 -1.88 -12.06
C ILE A 344 -47.90 -2.12 -12.77
N VAL A 345 -48.60 -1.00 -13.08
CA VAL A 345 -49.95 -1.05 -13.68
C VAL A 345 -49.92 -0.60 -15.14
N ARG A 346 -50.61 -1.32 -15.98
CA ARG A 346 -50.84 -0.88 -17.37
C ARG A 346 -51.77 0.31 -17.40
N ALA A 347 -51.31 1.42 -17.96
CA ALA A 347 -52.10 2.66 -18.10
C ALA A 347 -53.43 2.42 -18.88
N LEU A 348 -53.43 1.45 -19.82
CA LEU A 348 -54.58 1.20 -20.68
C LEU A 348 -55.79 0.58 -19.95
N ASN A 349 -55.58 -0.24 -18.92
CA ASN A 349 -56.66 -0.98 -18.26
C ASN A 349 -56.55 -1.03 -16.74
N SER A 350 -55.57 -0.31 -16.17
CA SER A 350 -55.31 -0.22 -14.72
C SER A 350 -55.09 -1.58 -14.02
N LYS A 351 -54.68 -2.62 -14.77
CA LYS A 351 -54.37 -3.91 -14.19
C LYS A 351 -52.90 -4.00 -13.88
N VAL A 352 -52.54 -4.64 -12.79
CA VAL A 352 -51.16 -4.98 -12.44
C VAL A 352 -50.62 -5.94 -13.52
N CYS A 353 -49.47 -5.62 -14.04
CA CYS A 353 -48.82 -6.43 -15.08
C CYS A 353 -47.43 -6.89 -14.70
N ASP A 354 -46.83 -6.31 -13.69
CA ASP A 354 -45.53 -6.68 -13.13
C ASP A 354 -45.42 -6.18 -11.69
N GLU A 355 -44.48 -6.70 -10.92
CA GLU A 355 -44.17 -6.25 -9.57
C GLU A 355 -42.65 -6.11 -9.41
N GLU A 356 -42.17 -4.93 -9.03
CA GLU A 356 -40.77 -4.70 -8.71
C GLU A 356 -40.44 -5.20 -7.30
N ALA A 357 -39.44 -6.09 -7.21
CA ALA A 357 -38.97 -6.65 -5.94
C ALA A 357 -37.94 -5.72 -5.28
N LEU A 358 -38.26 -5.22 -4.11
CA LEU A 358 -37.49 -4.20 -3.40
C LEU A 358 -37.08 -4.68 -2.01
N ALA A 359 -35.78 -4.78 -1.75
CA ALA A 359 -35.25 -5.18 -0.46
C ALA A 359 -35.48 -4.11 0.62
N ARG A 360 -35.78 -4.56 1.83
CA ARG A 360 -35.88 -3.73 3.05
C ARG A 360 -35.18 -4.47 4.18
N TRP A 361 -34.23 -3.87 4.83
CA TRP A 361 -33.52 -4.47 5.94
C TRP A 361 -34.13 -4.05 7.27
N ILE A 362 -34.76 -4.98 7.98
CA ILE A 362 -35.36 -4.75 9.29
C ILE A 362 -34.46 -5.40 10.32
N ASP A 363 -33.54 -4.60 10.82
CA ASP A 363 -32.53 -5.05 11.76
C ASP A 363 -33.06 -5.08 13.20
N PRO A 364 -32.85 -6.16 13.98
CA PRO A 364 -33.36 -6.23 15.35
C PRO A 364 -32.74 -5.24 16.31
N GLU A 365 -31.52 -4.75 16.04
CA GLU A 365 -30.80 -3.80 16.89
C GLU A 365 -30.87 -2.35 16.36
N LYS A 366 -30.78 -2.18 15.02
CA LYS A 366 -30.74 -0.87 14.35
C LYS A 366 -32.09 -0.39 13.85
N GLY A 367 -33.11 -1.28 13.86
CA GLY A 367 -34.42 -1.00 13.30
C GLY A 367 -34.43 -1.02 11.77
N PHE A 368 -35.22 -0.18 11.16
CA PHE A 368 -35.35 -0.10 9.70
C PHE A 368 -34.15 0.59 9.06
N LEU A 369 -33.42 -0.14 8.21
CA LEU A 369 -32.39 0.40 7.33
C LEU A 369 -32.98 0.54 5.92
N SER A 370 -32.89 1.75 5.36
CA SER A 370 -33.36 2.03 3.99
C SER A 370 -32.38 1.44 2.95
N PRO A 371 -32.81 1.18 1.73
CA PRO A 371 -31.90 0.76 0.64
C PRO A 371 -30.67 1.66 0.49
N ALA A 372 -30.83 2.97 0.61
CA ALA A 372 -29.74 3.94 0.59
C ALA A 372 -28.72 3.76 1.74
N ASP A 373 -29.12 3.07 2.83
CA ASP A 373 -28.26 2.82 3.97
C ASP A 373 -27.39 1.57 3.82
N PHE A 374 -27.76 0.61 2.97
CA PHE A 374 -27.02 -0.65 2.89
C PHE A 374 -26.57 -1.05 1.46
N ILE A 375 -27.33 -0.70 0.42
CA ILE A 375 -26.96 -1.07 -0.97
C ILE A 375 -25.58 -0.53 -1.36
N PRO A 376 -25.26 0.78 -1.19
CA PRO A 376 -23.95 1.29 -1.58
C PRO A 376 -22.79 0.56 -0.88
N HIS A 377 -22.96 0.21 0.39
CA HIS A 377 -21.94 -0.52 1.15
C HIS A 377 -21.75 -1.96 0.69
N LEU A 378 -22.84 -2.63 0.26
CA LEU A 378 -22.76 -3.97 -0.31
C LEU A 378 -22.12 -3.96 -1.70
N GLU A 379 -22.40 -2.95 -2.51
CA GLU A 379 -21.76 -2.75 -3.82
C GLU A 379 -20.25 -2.50 -3.67
N GLU A 380 -19.84 -1.57 -2.81
CA GLU A 380 -18.43 -1.27 -2.54
C GLU A 380 -17.65 -2.47 -2.00
N THR A 381 -18.31 -3.34 -1.27
CA THR A 381 -17.67 -4.53 -0.70
C THR A 381 -17.78 -5.76 -1.59
N GLY A 382 -18.48 -5.68 -2.74
CA GLY A 382 -18.73 -6.79 -3.66
C GLY A 382 -19.61 -7.89 -3.06
N LEU A 383 -20.46 -7.55 -2.10
CA LEU A 383 -21.35 -8.49 -1.41
C LEU A 383 -22.82 -8.36 -1.84
N ILE A 384 -23.15 -7.43 -2.74
CA ILE A 384 -24.50 -7.14 -3.18
C ILE A 384 -25.16 -8.37 -3.84
N TYR A 385 -24.41 -9.18 -4.59
CA TYR A 385 -24.91 -10.41 -5.22
C TYR A 385 -25.61 -11.37 -4.25
N LYS A 386 -25.21 -11.38 -2.97
CA LYS A 386 -25.87 -12.19 -1.95
C LYS A 386 -27.29 -11.71 -1.68
N LEU A 387 -27.46 -10.39 -1.65
CA LEU A 387 -28.75 -9.75 -1.48
C LEU A 387 -29.66 -10.02 -2.69
N ASP A 388 -29.13 -9.83 -3.92
CA ASP A 388 -29.93 -9.88 -5.13
C ASP A 388 -30.36 -11.32 -5.46
N LEU A 389 -29.49 -12.30 -5.24
CA LEU A 389 -29.86 -13.71 -5.30
C LEU A 389 -30.90 -14.10 -4.24
N TYR A 390 -30.78 -13.56 -3.01
CA TYR A 390 -31.78 -13.77 -1.98
C TYR A 390 -33.13 -13.13 -2.34
N VAL A 391 -33.14 -11.93 -2.91
CA VAL A 391 -34.36 -11.26 -3.41
C VAL A 391 -35.04 -12.15 -4.47
N LEU A 392 -34.29 -12.67 -5.43
CA LEU A 392 -34.78 -13.59 -6.43
C LEU A 392 -35.42 -14.84 -5.77
N GLU A 393 -34.72 -15.47 -4.83
CA GLU A 393 -35.23 -16.67 -4.13
C GLU A 393 -36.54 -16.40 -3.38
N GLN A 394 -36.64 -15.27 -2.69
CA GLN A 394 -37.86 -14.86 -1.99
C GLN A 394 -39.01 -14.53 -2.97
N THR A 395 -38.68 -13.96 -4.12
CA THR A 395 -39.63 -13.67 -5.20
C THR A 395 -40.20 -14.93 -5.78
N LEU A 396 -39.35 -15.89 -6.15
CA LEU A 396 -39.80 -17.22 -6.66
C LEU A 396 -40.66 -17.96 -5.62
N LYS A 397 -40.29 -17.89 -4.34
CA LYS A 397 -41.07 -18.46 -3.24
C LYS A 397 -42.44 -17.82 -3.10
N LYS A 398 -42.54 -16.50 -3.18
CA LYS A 398 -43.82 -15.76 -3.18
C LYS A 398 -44.68 -16.15 -4.36
N MET A 399 -44.11 -16.18 -5.56
CA MET A 399 -44.85 -16.58 -6.78
C MET A 399 -45.44 -17.98 -6.65
N LYS A 400 -44.66 -18.90 -6.07
CA LYS A 400 -45.13 -20.28 -5.81
C LYS A 400 -46.29 -20.31 -4.81
N ASP A 401 -46.18 -19.57 -3.68
CA ASP A 401 -47.29 -19.48 -2.70
C ASP A 401 -48.55 -18.90 -3.34
N MET A 402 -48.42 -17.86 -4.17
CA MET A 402 -49.56 -17.28 -4.89
C MET A 402 -50.20 -18.29 -5.83
N LYS A 403 -49.42 -19.03 -6.62
CA LYS A 403 -49.89 -20.09 -7.53
C LYS A 403 -50.61 -21.20 -6.77
N GLU A 404 -50.04 -21.67 -5.67
CA GLU A 404 -50.63 -22.72 -4.82
C GLU A 404 -51.98 -22.27 -4.19
N ARG A 405 -52.11 -20.97 -3.92
CA ARG A 405 -53.35 -20.36 -3.43
C ARG A 405 -54.37 -20.04 -4.52
N GLY A 406 -54.07 -20.33 -5.78
CA GLY A 406 -54.94 -20.06 -6.92
C GLY A 406 -55.08 -18.56 -7.26
N LEU A 407 -54.08 -17.76 -6.91
CA LEU A 407 -54.03 -16.33 -7.24
C LEU A 407 -53.33 -16.13 -8.60
N ASP A 408 -53.70 -15.05 -9.29
CA ASP A 408 -53.01 -14.65 -10.51
C ASP A 408 -51.57 -14.27 -10.18
N VAL A 409 -50.60 -14.83 -10.89
CA VAL A 409 -49.19 -14.51 -10.76
C VAL A 409 -48.75 -13.66 -11.94
N VAL A 410 -48.25 -12.47 -11.69
CA VAL A 410 -47.65 -11.60 -12.71
C VAL A 410 -46.12 -11.78 -12.74
N SER A 411 -45.47 -11.28 -13.78
CA SER A 411 -44.01 -11.19 -13.82
C SER A 411 -43.47 -10.33 -12.69
N HIS A 412 -42.20 -10.56 -12.32
CA HIS A 412 -41.51 -9.77 -11.29
C HIS A 412 -40.18 -9.28 -11.82
N SER A 413 -39.82 -8.06 -11.48
CA SER A 413 -38.51 -7.53 -11.81
C SER A 413 -37.59 -7.51 -10.59
N ILE A 414 -36.30 -7.77 -10.84
CA ILE A 414 -35.22 -7.72 -9.84
C ILE A 414 -34.14 -6.78 -10.32
N ASN A 415 -33.61 -5.99 -9.40
CA ASN A 415 -32.49 -5.09 -9.66
C ASN A 415 -31.17 -5.84 -9.60
N LEU A 416 -30.24 -5.54 -10.51
CA LEU A 416 -28.85 -5.97 -10.48
C LEU A 416 -27.90 -4.79 -10.48
N SER A 417 -26.84 -4.94 -9.71
CA SER A 417 -25.74 -3.98 -9.62
C SER A 417 -24.57 -4.38 -10.52
N ARG A 418 -23.71 -3.44 -10.89
CA ARG A 418 -22.48 -3.75 -11.63
C ARG A 418 -21.61 -4.78 -10.92
N SER A 419 -21.49 -4.69 -9.61
CA SER A 419 -20.63 -5.56 -8.82
C SER A 419 -21.06 -7.02 -8.82
N ASP A 420 -22.31 -7.32 -9.15
CA ASP A 420 -22.82 -8.70 -9.29
C ASP A 420 -22.08 -9.46 -10.38
N PHE A 421 -21.88 -8.79 -11.52
CA PHE A 421 -21.23 -9.37 -12.70
C PHE A 421 -19.74 -9.64 -12.50
N TYR A 422 -19.12 -9.07 -11.45
CA TYR A 422 -17.71 -9.34 -11.08
C TYR A 422 -17.59 -10.32 -9.91
N ALA A 423 -18.61 -10.39 -9.06
CA ALA A 423 -18.57 -11.23 -7.88
C ALA A 423 -18.75 -12.72 -8.21
N CYS A 424 -19.60 -13.04 -9.21
CA CYS A 424 -19.88 -14.39 -9.66
C CYS A 424 -20.40 -14.38 -11.10
N ASP A 425 -20.63 -15.56 -11.71
CA ASP A 425 -21.44 -15.65 -12.94
C ASP A 425 -22.93 -15.50 -12.61
N ILE A 426 -23.33 -14.24 -12.38
CA ILE A 426 -24.69 -13.91 -11.93
C ILE A 426 -25.76 -14.38 -12.92
N VAL A 427 -25.46 -14.38 -14.22
CA VAL A 427 -26.37 -14.84 -15.26
C VAL A 427 -26.70 -16.32 -15.06
N GLU A 428 -25.69 -17.13 -14.82
CA GLU A 428 -25.85 -18.57 -14.60
C GLU A 428 -26.48 -18.87 -13.25
N GLU A 429 -26.16 -18.11 -12.21
CA GLU A 429 -26.77 -18.25 -10.89
C GLU A 429 -28.26 -17.94 -10.89
N ILE A 430 -28.69 -16.91 -11.62
CA ILE A 430 -30.12 -16.59 -11.80
C ILE A 430 -30.81 -17.65 -12.67
N ARG A 431 -30.20 -17.99 -13.82
CA ARG A 431 -30.73 -19.01 -14.71
C ARG A 431 -31.04 -20.30 -13.94
N LYS A 432 -30.09 -20.81 -13.17
CA LYS A 432 -30.22 -22.03 -12.41
C LYS A 432 -31.41 -22.00 -11.44
N ARG A 433 -31.55 -20.91 -10.66
CA ARG A 433 -32.62 -20.76 -9.67
C ARG A 433 -33.98 -20.65 -10.31
N VAL A 434 -34.08 -19.97 -11.46
CA VAL A 434 -35.36 -19.89 -12.19
C VAL A 434 -35.71 -21.20 -12.85
N ASP A 435 -34.76 -21.90 -13.48
CA ASP A 435 -34.97 -23.21 -14.10
C ASP A 435 -35.36 -24.30 -13.07
N ASP A 436 -34.84 -24.17 -11.82
CA ASP A 436 -35.21 -25.06 -10.70
C ASP A 436 -36.61 -24.73 -10.12
N SER A 437 -37.26 -23.65 -10.57
CA SER A 437 -38.58 -23.21 -10.15
C SER A 437 -39.69 -23.68 -11.12
N ASP A 438 -40.96 -23.48 -10.72
CA ASP A 438 -42.13 -23.77 -11.54
C ASP A 438 -42.49 -22.64 -12.54
N PHE A 439 -41.59 -21.69 -12.78
CA PHE A 439 -41.84 -20.47 -13.58
C PHE A 439 -40.92 -20.37 -14.79
N GLY A 440 -41.44 -19.79 -15.87
CA GLY A 440 -40.68 -19.49 -17.06
C GLY A 440 -39.74 -18.30 -16.81
N ARG A 441 -38.66 -18.23 -17.60
CA ARG A 441 -37.67 -17.14 -17.51
C ARG A 441 -38.27 -15.77 -17.91
N ASP A 442 -39.32 -15.77 -18.70
CA ASP A 442 -40.12 -14.61 -19.09
C ASP A 442 -40.91 -13.99 -17.92
N MET A 443 -41.01 -14.71 -16.79
CA MET A 443 -41.64 -14.22 -15.58
C MET A 443 -40.70 -13.47 -14.65
N ILE A 444 -39.40 -13.41 -14.95
CA ILE A 444 -38.39 -12.66 -14.15
C ILE A 444 -37.69 -11.69 -15.07
N SER A 445 -37.94 -10.40 -14.85
CA SER A 445 -37.31 -9.31 -15.58
C SER A 445 -36.06 -8.81 -14.83
N ILE A 446 -34.97 -8.54 -15.59
CA ILE A 446 -33.70 -8.07 -15.02
C ILE A 446 -33.61 -6.56 -15.21
N GLU A 447 -33.56 -5.80 -14.11
CA GLU A 447 -33.42 -4.34 -14.13
C GLU A 447 -31.95 -3.93 -14.00
N ILE A 448 -31.49 -3.07 -14.91
CA ILE A 448 -30.13 -2.56 -14.94
C ILE A 448 -30.17 -1.06 -15.17
N THR A 449 -29.54 -0.28 -14.28
CA THR A 449 -29.53 1.17 -14.40
C THR A 449 -28.59 1.65 -15.52
N GLU A 450 -28.86 2.81 -16.09
CA GLU A 450 -28.03 3.44 -17.13
C GLU A 450 -26.56 3.58 -16.69
N SER A 451 -26.32 3.96 -15.43
CA SER A 451 -24.97 4.19 -14.88
C SER A 451 -24.10 2.93 -14.82
N ILE A 452 -24.70 1.77 -14.70
CA ILE A 452 -24.00 0.49 -14.69
C ILE A 452 -23.34 0.21 -16.03
N ILE A 453 -24.00 0.56 -17.13
CA ILE A 453 -23.59 0.24 -18.50
C ILE A 453 -22.43 1.15 -18.95
N GLY A 454 -22.41 2.42 -18.52
CA GLY A 454 -21.49 3.45 -19.06
C GLY A 454 -19.99 3.22 -18.80
N GLY A 455 -19.59 2.44 -17.81
CA GLY A 455 -18.18 2.29 -17.41
C GLY A 455 -17.40 1.23 -18.21
N GLU A 456 -18.05 0.11 -18.57
CA GLU A 456 -17.46 -1.00 -19.34
C GLU A 456 -18.48 -1.55 -20.32
N PHE A 457 -18.82 -0.71 -21.26
CA PHE A 457 -19.92 -0.88 -22.21
C PHE A 457 -19.94 -2.26 -22.88
N GLU A 458 -18.83 -2.70 -23.48
CA GLU A 458 -18.76 -3.97 -24.22
C GLU A 458 -18.95 -5.19 -23.29
N PHE A 459 -18.41 -5.12 -22.09
CA PHE A 459 -18.63 -6.19 -21.09
C PHE A 459 -20.09 -6.29 -20.69
N MET A 460 -20.70 -5.16 -20.31
CA MET A 460 -22.10 -5.12 -19.88
C MET A 460 -23.06 -5.51 -21.01
N LYS A 461 -22.81 -5.03 -22.22
CA LYS A 461 -23.57 -5.43 -23.41
C LYS A 461 -23.60 -6.94 -23.57
N LYS A 462 -22.44 -7.60 -23.48
CA LYS A 462 -22.36 -9.05 -23.58
C LYS A 462 -23.16 -9.78 -22.47
N GLN A 463 -23.15 -9.26 -21.25
CA GLN A 463 -23.93 -9.88 -20.16
C GLN A 463 -25.44 -9.70 -20.38
N ILE A 464 -25.87 -8.54 -20.86
CA ILE A 464 -27.27 -8.26 -21.19
C ILE A 464 -27.72 -9.18 -22.35
N GLU A 465 -26.91 -9.33 -23.39
CA GLU A 465 -27.18 -10.26 -24.49
C GLU A 465 -27.33 -11.70 -23.99
N ARG A 466 -26.48 -12.15 -23.06
CA ARG A 466 -26.62 -13.50 -22.43
C ARG A 466 -27.96 -13.68 -21.74
N PHE A 467 -28.46 -12.71 -20.95
CA PHE A 467 -29.77 -12.78 -20.33
C PHE A 467 -30.88 -12.91 -21.38
N ARG A 468 -30.84 -12.09 -22.42
CA ARG A 468 -31.84 -12.10 -23.49
C ARG A 468 -31.82 -13.39 -24.32
N GLU A 469 -30.66 -13.91 -24.66
CA GLU A 469 -30.50 -15.21 -25.33
C GLU A 469 -31.08 -16.36 -24.50
N LEU A 470 -31.01 -16.26 -23.19
CA LEU A 470 -31.60 -17.20 -22.27
C LEU A 470 -33.13 -17.04 -22.12
N GLY A 471 -33.70 -15.95 -22.64
CA GLY A 471 -35.16 -15.67 -22.60
C GLY A 471 -35.61 -14.84 -21.38
N PHE A 472 -34.69 -14.17 -20.68
CA PHE A 472 -35.04 -13.20 -19.64
C PHE A 472 -35.31 -11.82 -20.26
N PRO A 473 -36.43 -11.15 -19.94
CA PRO A 473 -36.61 -9.74 -20.27
C PRO A 473 -35.59 -8.88 -19.53
N VAL A 474 -34.98 -7.90 -20.25
CA VAL A 474 -34.05 -6.96 -19.64
C VAL A 474 -34.58 -5.55 -19.75
N TRP A 475 -34.67 -4.87 -18.61
CA TRP A 475 -35.21 -3.53 -18.48
C TRP A 475 -34.10 -2.53 -18.17
N MET A 476 -34.18 -1.37 -18.77
CA MET A 476 -33.35 -0.23 -18.41
C MET A 476 -34.04 0.60 -17.35
N ASP A 477 -33.38 0.79 -16.22
CA ASP A 477 -33.87 1.64 -15.14
C ASP A 477 -33.13 2.98 -15.08
N ASP A 478 -33.77 3.99 -14.46
CA ASP A 478 -33.27 5.35 -14.26
C ASP A 478 -32.81 6.05 -15.55
N PHE A 479 -33.48 5.77 -16.69
CA PHE A 479 -33.11 6.37 -17.97
C PHE A 479 -33.17 7.90 -17.90
N GLY A 480 -32.04 8.53 -18.30
CA GLY A 480 -31.87 9.99 -18.34
C GLY A 480 -31.26 10.60 -17.11
N SER A 481 -30.85 9.78 -16.13
CA SER A 481 -30.04 10.22 -14.99
C SER A 481 -28.57 10.46 -15.36
N GLY A 482 -28.07 9.90 -16.49
CA GLY A 482 -26.69 9.94 -16.95
C GLY A 482 -26.48 10.68 -18.29
N TYR A 483 -25.21 10.80 -18.71
CA TYR A 483 -24.80 11.53 -19.93
C TYR A 483 -24.77 10.69 -21.22
N SER A 484 -25.03 9.38 -21.18
CA SER A 484 -24.75 8.46 -22.30
C SER A 484 -25.97 7.78 -22.90
N SER A 485 -27.18 8.15 -22.50
CA SER A 485 -28.45 7.45 -22.71
C SER A 485 -28.74 6.99 -24.15
N LEU A 486 -28.51 7.82 -25.16
CA LEU A 486 -28.88 7.51 -26.55
C LEU A 486 -27.99 6.46 -27.21
N ASN A 487 -26.69 6.47 -26.90
CA ASN A 487 -25.75 5.48 -27.44
C ASN A 487 -26.03 4.07 -26.87
N VAL A 488 -26.41 4.00 -25.62
CA VAL A 488 -26.78 2.74 -24.96
C VAL A 488 -28.02 2.15 -25.60
N LEU A 489 -29.07 2.94 -25.77
CA LEU A 489 -30.31 2.51 -26.41
C LEU A 489 -30.12 2.07 -27.88
N HIS A 490 -29.25 2.77 -28.61
CA HIS A 490 -28.95 2.38 -29.99
C HIS A 490 -28.25 1.01 -30.08
N SER A 491 -27.44 0.66 -29.07
CA SER A 491 -26.53 -0.48 -29.15
C SER A 491 -26.99 -1.72 -28.40
N ILE A 492 -27.91 -1.55 -27.46
CA ILE A 492 -28.46 -2.63 -26.62
C ILE A 492 -29.98 -2.58 -26.68
N PRO A 493 -30.64 -3.64 -27.18
CA PRO A 493 -32.10 -3.72 -27.17
C PRO A 493 -32.59 -4.05 -25.76
N PHE A 494 -33.45 -3.20 -25.21
CA PHE A 494 -34.16 -3.42 -23.95
C PHE A 494 -35.62 -3.74 -24.22
N ASP A 495 -36.21 -4.54 -23.33
CA ASP A 495 -37.63 -4.92 -23.46
C ASP A 495 -38.56 -3.89 -22.81
N LEU A 496 -38.02 -3.08 -21.88
CA LEU A 496 -38.72 -1.96 -21.24
C LEU A 496 -37.71 -0.89 -20.80
N ILE A 497 -38.16 0.38 -20.82
CA ILE A 497 -37.38 1.55 -20.33
C ILE A 497 -38.19 2.25 -19.24
N LYS A 498 -37.61 2.37 -18.02
CA LYS A 498 -38.15 3.13 -16.90
C LYS A 498 -37.53 4.54 -16.92
N PHE A 499 -38.34 5.56 -17.06
CA PHE A 499 -37.87 6.96 -17.02
C PHE A 499 -37.67 7.40 -15.59
N ASP A 500 -36.51 8.03 -15.31
CA ASP A 500 -36.22 8.58 -14.00
C ASP A 500 -37.23 9.66 -13.57
N MET A 501 -37.52 9.70 -12.27
CA MET A 501 -38.48 10.67 -11.68
C MET A 501 -38.13 12.14 -11.94
N SER A 502 -36.86 12.46 -12.24
CA SER A 502 -36.45 13.82 -12.58
C SER A 502 -37.20 14.38 -13.80
N PHE A 503 -37.55 13.53 -14.78
CA PHE A 503 -38.35 13.94 -15.93
C PHE A 503 -39.79 14.34 -15.52
N LEU A 504 -40.40 13.61 -14.59
CA LEU A 504 -41.74 13.91 -14.11
C LEU A 504 -41.76 15.19 -13.28
N ARG A 505 -40.75 15.42 -12.44
CA ARG A 505 -40.64 16.68 -11.65
C ARG A 505 -40.50 17.89 -12.55
N ARG A 506 -39.86 17.79 -13.71
CA ARG A 506 -39.72 18.88 -14.70
C ARG A 506 -40.98 19.15 -15.51
N LEU A 507 -41.99 18.28 -15.44
CA LEU A 507 -43.28 18.54 -16.10
C LEU A 507 -43.99 19.79 -15.53
N ASP A 508 -43.77 20.10 -14.24
CA ASP A 508 -44.32 21.24 -13.57
C ASP A 508 -43.55 22.55 -13.89
N GLU A 509 -42.37 22.47 -14.53
CA GLU A 509 -41.53 23.61 -14.87
C GLU A 509 -41.87 24.27 -16.23
N GLY A 510 -42.88 23.73 -16.97
CA GLY A 510 -43.41 24.35 -18.19
C GLY A 510 -43.55 23.40 -19.40
N GLU A 511 -43.97 23.98 -20.55
CA GLU A 511 -44.26 23.26 -21.79
C GLU A 511 -43.04 22.47 -22.35
N ASN A 512 -41.83 22.96 -22.13
CA ASN A 512 -40.61 22.30 -22.63
C ASN A 512 -40.41 20.91 -22.00
N GLY A 513 -40.71 20.73 -20.72
CA GLY A 513 -40.65 19.43 -20.04
C GLY A 513 -41.59 18.41 -20.65
N LYS A 514 -42.82 18.81 -20.96
CA LYS A 514 -43.82 17.97 -21.63
C LYS A 514 -43.40 17.57 -23.05
N ILE A 515 -42.86 18.52 -23.83
CA ILE A 515 -42.36 18.25 -25.19
C ILE A 515 -41.23 17.22 -25.15
N ILE A 516 -40.25 17.42 -24.28
CA ILE A 516 -39.11 16.50 -24.14
C ILE A 516 -39.59 15.10 -23.77
N LEU A 517 -40.38 14.95 -22.71
CA LEU A 517 -40.87 13.65 -22.28
C LEU A 517 -41.68 12.94 -23.39
N THR A 518 -42.55 13.70 -24.09
CA THR A 518 -43.35 13.17 -25.19
C THR A 518 -42.46 12.62 -26.32
N GLN A 519 -41.39 13.33 -26.68
CA GLN A 519 -40.47 12.87 -27.73
C GLN A 519 -39.64 11.66 -27.29
N LEU A 520 -39.22 11.64 -26.03
CA LEU A 520 -38.52 10.48 -25.45
C LEU A 520 -39.40 9.24 -25.40
N MET A 521 -40.67 9.38 -25.00
CA MET A 521 -41.64 8.28 -25.01
C MET A 521 -41.90 7.75 -26.45
N LYS A 522 -42.05 8.64 -27.41
CA LYS A 522 -42.18 8.24 -28.82
C LYS A 522 -40.93 7.50 -29.34
N MET A 523 -39.76 7.97 -28.95
CA MET A 523 -38.50 7.31 -29.29
C MET A 523 -38.45 5.91 -28.68
N ALA A 524 -38.70 5.79 -27.38
CA ALA A 524 -38.69 4.48 -26.70
C ALA A 524 -39.72 3.48 -27.29
N THR A 525 -40.86 3.97 -27.78
CA THR A 525 -41.89 3.12 -28.40
C THR A 525 -41.49 2.67 -29.80
N ASN A 526 -40.63 3.41 -30.51
CA ASN A 526 -40.19 3.11 -31.88
C ASN A 526 -38.91 2.24 -31.90
N LEU A 527 -38.22 2.11 -30.82
CA LEU A 527 -37.05 1.23 -30.64
C LEU A 527 -37.47 -0.15 -30.21
#